data_279644daaecdf37dc8949bae06314aac
#
_entry.id   279644daaecdf37dc8949bae06314aac
#
_cell.length_a   1.000
_cell.length_b   1.000
_cell.length_c   1.000
_cell.angle_alpha   90.00
_cell.angle_beta   90.00
_cell.angle_gamma   90.00
#
_symmetry.space_group_name_H-M   'P 1'
#
loop_
_entity.id
_entity.type
_entity.pdbx_description
1 polymer ?
#
loop_
_entity_poly.entity_id
_entity_poly.type
_entity_poly.pdbx_seq_one_letter_code
_entity_poly.pdbx_strand_id
1 'polypeptide(L)' 'MKPGLTNAQRDALKWLAEHNGDGVFDRYGVLLAAGELAPVMRSTWNALRALGLVEFYNPAGKGYGRVKLTQGPGR' A
#
# COMPACT_ATOMS: atom_id res chain seq x y z
N MET A 1 13.57 -21.09 -2.92
CA MET A 1 12.29 -20.65 -3.35
C MET A 1 11.74 -19.54 -2.47
N LYS A 2 11.20 -18.54 -3.02
CA LYS A 2 10.66 -17.48 -2.21
C LYS A 2 9.19 -17.71 -1.96
N PRO A 3 8.69 -17.23 -0.82
CA PRO A 3 7.28 -17.39 -0.53
C PRO A 3 6.46 -16.57 -1.50
N GLY A 4 5.34 -17.12 -1.86
CA GLY A 4 4.41 -16.37 -2.66
C GLY A 4 3.68 -15.36 -1.81
N LEU A 5 3.01 -14.44 -2.45
CA LEU A 5 2.15 -13.50 -1.77
C LEU A 5 0.85 -14.20 -1.41
N THR A 6 0.27 -13.79 -0.29
CA THR A 6 -1.08 -14.25 0.02
C THR A 6 -2.05 -13.62 -0.98
N ASN A 7 -3.25 -14.18 -1.05
CA ASN A 7 -4.27 -13.59 -1.92
C ASN A 7 -4.58 -12.16 -1.51
N ALA A 8 -4.66 -11.89 -0.20
CA ALA A 8 -4.92 -10.54 0.28
C ALA A 8 -3.81 -9.58 -0.13
N GLN A 9 -2.56 -10.02 -0.04
CA GLN A 9 -1.43 -9.18 -0.43
C GLN A 9 -1.45 -8.88 -1.93
N ARG A 10 -1.71 -9.91 -2.73
CA ARG A 10 -1.77 -9.77 -4.17
C ARG A 10 -2.89 -8.84 -4.59
N ASP A 11 -4.07 -9.04 -3.98
CA ASP A 11 -5.23 -8.20 -4.27
C ASP A 11 -4.97 -6.74 -3.87
N ALA A 12 -4.28 -6.54 -2.75
CA ALA A 12 -3.96 -5.18 -2.30
C ALA A 12 -3.07 -4.47 -3.30
N LEU A 13 -2.05 -5.16 -3.81
CA LEU A 13 -1.16 -4.55 -4.79
C LEU A 13 -1.90 -4.20 -6.07
N LYS A 14 -2.74 -5.11 -6.54
CA LYS A 14 -3.53 -4.86 -7.73
C LYS A 14 -4.48 -3.70 -7.52
N TRP A 15 -5.15 -3.68 -6.37
CA TRP A 15 -6.08 -2.60 -6.04
C TRP A 15 -5.37 -1.25 -6.06
N LEU A 16 -4.20 -1.19 -5.41
CA LEU A 16 -3.47 0.08 -5.34
C LEU A 16 -3.03 0.53 -6.73
N ALA A 17 -2.56 -0.41 -7.54
CA ALA A 17 -2.13 -0.08 -8.91
C ALA A 17 -3.30 0.49 -9.73
N GLU A 18 -4.51 0.00 -9.48
CA GLU A 18 -5.69 0.47 -10.18
C GLU A 18 -6.23 1.78 -9.61
N HIS A 19 -5.68 2.22 -8.48
CA HIS A 19 -6.12 3.43 -7.78
C HIS A 19 -4.95 4.40 -7.63
N ASN A 20 -4.29 4.71 -8.72
CA ASN A 20 -3.17 5.66 -8.81
C ASN A 20 -1.83 5.14 -8.28
N GLY A 21 -1.78 3.97 -7.69
CA GLY A 21 -0.54 3.46 -7.12
C GLY A 21 -0.10 4.18 -5.86
N ASP A 22 -0.98 4.98 -5.25
CA ASP A 22 -0.64 5.85 -4.13
C ASP A 22 -1.91 6.14 -3.34
N GLY A 23 -1.81 6.10 -2.04
CA GLY A 23 -2.93 6.37 -1.18
C GLY A 23 -2.51 6.98 0.14
N VAL A 24 -3.49 7.39 0.92
CA VAL A 24 -3.27 8.02 2.22
C VAL A 24 -4.07 7.24 3.26
N PHE A 25 -3.46 7.01 4.43
CA PHE A 25 -4.15 6.33 5.52
C PHE A 25 -5.10 7.31 6.21
N ASP A 26 -6.26 6.80 6.60
CA ASP A 26 -7.15 7.57 7.45
C ASP A 26 -6.87 7.23 8.92
N ARG A 27 -7.64 7.81 9.82
CA ARG A 27 -7.38 7.62 11.24
C ARG A 27 -7.71 6.21 11.72
N TYR A 28 -8.38 5.43 10.92
CA TYR A 28 -8.71 4.06 11.27
C TYR A 28 -7.72 3.05 10.69
N GLY A 29 -6.68 3.54 10.04
CA GLY A 29 -5.69 2.66 9.43
C GLY A 29 -6.11 2.06 8.11
N VAL A 30 -7.12 2.64 7.47
CA VAL A 30 -7.58 2.19 6.17
C VAL A 30 -7.00 3.11 5.11
N LEU A 31 -6.50 2.54 4.04
CA LEU A 31 -5.89 3.32 2.97
C LEU A 31 -6.98 3.83 2.03
N LEU A 32 -6.89 5.11 1.72
CA LEU A 32 -7.79 5.78 0.78
C LEU A 32 -7.00 6.14 -0.46
N ALA A 33 -7.44 5.69 -1.61
CA ALA A 33 -6.77 5.98 -2.89
C ALA A 33 -7.82 6.21 -3.95
N ALA A 34 -7.63 7.25 -4.75
CA ALA A 34 -8.55 7.60 -5.83
C ALA A 34 -10.00 7.71 -5.34
N GLY A 35 -10.18 8.17 -4.10
CA GLY A 35 -11.51 8.37 -3.54
C GLY A 35 -12.17 7.11 -3.00
N GLU A 36 -11.45 5.99 -2.93
CA GLU A 36 -12.02 4.74 -2.46
C GLU A 36 -11.18 4.16 -1.34
N LEU A 37 -11.84 3.47 -0.42
CA LEU A 37 -11.17 2.81 0.69
C LEU A 37 -10.69 1.44 0.25
N ALA A 38 -9.48 1.10 0.66
CA ALA A 38 -8.90 -0.19 0.31
C ALA A 38 -9.63 -1.31 1.04
N PRO A 39 -9.72 -2.48 0.41
CA PRO A 39 -10.41 -3.61 1.04
C PRO A 39 -9.56 -4.37 2.05
N VAL A 40 -8.40 -3.86 2.40
CA VAL A 40 -7.51 -4.51 3.36
C VAL A 40 -7.11 -3.52 4.44
N MET A 41 -6.66 -4.05 5.56
CA MET A 41 -6.27 -3.23 6.70
C MET A 41 -4.79 -2.87 6.63
N ARG A 42 -4.36 -1.98 7.51
CA ARG A 42 -2.99 -1.51 7.53
C ARG A 42 -1.98 -2.64 7.71
N SER A 43 -2.36 -3.71 8.40
CA SER A 43 -1.45 -4.84 8.59
C SER A 43 -1.01 -5.44 7.27
N THR A 44 -1.90 -5.47 6.28
CA THR A 44 -1.53 -5.97 4.95
C THR A 44 -0.51 -5.05 4.30
N TRP A 45 -0.70 -3.74 4.42
CA TRP A 45 0.26 -2.78 3.87
C TRP A 45 1.60 -2.86 4.58
N ASN A 46 1.60 -3.10 5.91
CA ASN A 46 2.83 -3.29 6.65
C ASN A 46 3.59 -4.50 6.13
N ALA A 47 2.88 -5.59 5.85
CA ALA A 47 3.52 -6.78 5.32
C ALA A 47 4.11 -6.53 3.94
N LEU A 48 3.39 -5.80 3.09
CA LEU A 48 3.88 -5.47 1.76
C LEU A 48 5.09 -4.55 1.82
N ARG A 49 5.10 -3.64 2.78
CA ARG A 49 6.27 -2.79 2.98
C ARG A 49 7.49 -3.62 3.37
N ALA A 50 7.28 -4.58 4.26
CA ALA A 50 8.38 -5.45 4.69
C ALA A 50 8.94 -6.26 3.53
N LEU A 51 8.11 -6.56 2.54
CA LEU A 51 8.55 -7.26 1.34
C LEU A 51 9.16 -6.34 0.29
N GLY A 52 9.14 -5.03 0.53
CA GLY A 52 9.71 -4.08 -0.41
C GLY A 52 8.82 -3.75 -1.59
N LEU A 53 7.54 -4.09 -1.52
CA LEU A 53 6.62 -3.92 -2.65
C LEU A 53 5.85 -2.62 -2.58
N VAL A 54 5.78 -2.00 -1.42
CA VAL A 54 5.22 -0.66 -1.26
C VAL A 54 6.14 0.14 -0.34
N GLU A 55 6.01 1.45 -0.39
CA GLU A 55 6.76 2.35 0.49
C GLU A 55 5.77 3.18 1.30
N PHE A 56 6.09 3.35 2.56
CA PHE A 56 5.37 4.30 3.40
C PHE A 56 6.13 5.62 3.37
N TYR A 57 5.41 6.72 3.29
CA TYR A 57 6.05 8.02 3.30
C TYR A 57 5.09 9.04 3.89
N ASN A 58 5.61 10.18 4.29
CA ASN A 58 4.79 11.21 4.92
C ASN A 58 5.41 12.58 4.64
N PRO A 59 5.27 13.07 3.41
CA PRO A 59 5.95 14.29 3.03
C PRO A 59 5.49 15.52 3.81
N ALA A 60 4.25 15.51 4.29
CA ALA A 60 3.76 16.64 5.08
C ALA A 60 4.17 16.57 6.54
N GLY A 61 4.65 15.42 7.00
CA GLY A 61 5.06 15.26 8.39
C GLY A 61 3.91 15.23 9.37
N LYS A 62 2.68 15.09 8.89
CA LYS A 62 1.52 15.02 9.77
C LYS A 62 0.49 14.12 9.15
N GLY A 63 -0.52 13.75 9.96
CA GLY A 63 -1.51 12.79 9.53
C GLY A 63 -0.99 11.38 9.76
N TYR A 64 -1.57 10.42 9.05
CA TYR A 64 -1.31 9.00 9.31
C TYR A 64 -0.38 8.36 8.29
N GLY A 65 0.17 9.16 7.38
CA GLY A 65 1.10 8.66 6.41
C GLY A 65 0.43 8.22 5.11
N ARG A 66 1.28 7.92 4.14
CA ARG A 66 0.84 7.53 2.80
C ARG A 66 1.57 6.28 2.39
N VAL A 67 1.02 5.59 1.40
CA VAL A 67 1.60 4.39 0.83
C VAL A 67 1.63 4.55 -0.68
N LYS A 68 2.72 4.15 -1.29
CA LYS A 68 2.79 4.09 -2.75
C LYS A 68 3.48 2.81 -3.17
N LEU A 69 3.21 2.38 -4.39
CA LEU A 69 3.94 1.25 -4.95
C LEU A 69 5.40 1.63 -5.12
N THR A 70 6.29 0.70 -4.81
CA THR A 70 7.70 0.92 -5.13
C THR A 70 7.84 0.85 -6.64
N GLN A 71 8.70 1.66 -7.17
CA GLN A 71 8.98 1.58 -8.58
C GLN A 71 9.82 0.36 -8.83
N GLY A 72 9.38 -0.42 -9.70
CA GLY A 72 10.19 -1.52 -10.10
C GLY A 72 11.52 -0.96 -10.55
N PRO A 73 12.56 -1.64 -10.26
CA PRO A 73 13.83 -1.18 -10.78
C PRO A 73 13.77 -1.33 -12.28
N GLY A 74 13.25 -0.91 -12.42
CA GLY A 74 12.78 -0.82 -13.50
C GLY A 74 12.79 -1.79 -14.12
N ARG A 75 12.84 -1.56 -13.61
CA ARG A 75 12.62 -1.59 -13.91
C ARG A 75 13.01 -1.44 -14.28
#